data_e2aa5cd88394018c529a7e762ed8663f
#
_entry.id   e2aa5cd88394018c529a7e762ed8663f
#
_cell.length_a   1.000
_cell.length_b   1.000
_cell.length_c   1.000
_cell.angle_alpha   90.00
_cell.angle_beta   90.00
_cell.angle_gamma   90.00
#
_symmetry.space_group_name_H-M   'P 1'
#
loop_
_entity.id
_entity.type
_entity.pdbx_description
1 polymer ?
#
loop_
_entity_poly.entity_id
_entity_poly.type
_entity_poly.pdbx_seq_one_letter_code
_entity_poly.pdbx_strand_id
1 'polypeptide(L)'
;MSRSIIIALDLGTTTGWATCDLSGTITSGTASFKTGRFEGGGMPFLRFKRWLTDLKVTLGAIDAIYFEEVRAHKGVDAAHKYGGFVAHLTSWCEHHQIPYSGIPVGTIKKHITGKGNAPKESVIMA
;
A
#
# COMPACT_ATOMS: atom_id res chain seq x y z
N MET A 1 -13.38 20.60 -11.75
CA MET A 1 -13.37 19.15 -11.49
C MET A 1 -12.48 18.86 -10.29
N SER A 2 -13.03 18.25 -9.27
CA SER A 2 -12.26 17.92 -8.08
C SER A 2 -11.33 16.73 -8.35
N ARG A 3 -10.15 16.76 -7.75
CA ARG A 3 -9.22 15.65 -7.80
C ARG A 3 -9.22 14.92 -6.46
N SER A 4 -8.91 13.65 -6.51
CA SER A 4 -8.89 12.79 -5.32
C SER A 4 -7.46 12.47 -4.94
N ILE A 5 -7.23 12.37 -3.62
CA ILE A 5 -5.98 11.87 -3.09
C ILE A 5 -6.11 10.36 -2.94
N ILE A 6 -5.31 9.62 -3.69
CA ILE A 6 -5.39 8.17 -3.78
C ILE A 6 -4.03 7.57 -3.45
N ILE A 7 -4.05 6.45 -2.72
CA ILE A 7 -2.85 5.66 -2.43
C ILE A 7 -3.03 4.27 -3.03
N ALA A 8 -1.99 3.77 -3.69
CA ALA A 8 -1.93 2.39 -4.18
C ALA A 8 -0.77 1.68 -3.48
N LEU A 9 -1.01 0.46 -3.01
CA LEU A 9 -0.07 -0.29 -2.19
C LEU A 9 0.16 -1.71 -2.73
N ASP A 10 1.42 -2.11 -2.75
CA ASP A 10 1.85 -3.49 -2.92
C ASP A 10 2.37 -3.95 -1.57
N LEU A 11 1.51 -4.63 -0.81
CA LEU A 11 1.72 -4.90 0.61
C LEU A 11 2.74 -6.00 0.89
N GLY A 12 3.60 -5.74 1.85
CA GLY A 12 4.60 -6.67 2.32
C GLY A 12 5.53 -6.02 3.33
N THR A 13 6.50 -6.77 3.79
CA THR A 13 7.54 -6.28 4.70
C THR A 13 8.29 -5.10 4.07
N THR A 14 8.48 -5.14 2.76
CA THR A 14 8.86 -3.99 1.96
C THR A 14 7.65 -3.66 1.09
N THR A 15 6.98 -2.58 1.41
CA THR A 15 5.74 -2.17 0.73
C THR A 15 6.08 -1.18 -0.37
N GLY A 16 5.65 -1.52 -1.59
CA GLY A 16 5.66 -0.56 -2.71
C GLY A 16 4.44 0.35 -2.59
N TRP A 17 4.62 1.64 -2.88
CA TRP A 17 3.53 2.59 -2.76
C TRP A 17 3.58 3.65 -3.86
N ALA A 18 2.42 4.17 -4.19
CA ALA A 18 2.27 5.33 -5.06
C ALA A 18 1.13 6.18 -4.53
N THR A 19 1.31 7.49 -4.57
CA THR A 19 0.27 8.44 -4.16
C THR A 19 0.00 9.42 -5.28
N CYS A 20 -1.27 9.82 -5.40
CA CYS A 20 -1.67 10.90 -6.31
C CYS A 20 -2.26 12.02 -5.45
N ASP A 21 -1.69 13.22 -5.54
CA ASP A 21 -2.16 14.35 -4.75
C ASP A 21 -3.22 15.18 -5.51
N LEU A 22 -3.71 16.24 -4.87
CA LEU A 22 -4.75 17.09 -5.45
C LEU A 22 -4.31 17.79 -6.74
N SER A 23 -3.01 17.99 -6.94
CA SER A 23 -2.50 18.59 -8.17
C SER A 23 -2.38 17.57 -9.31
N GLY A 24 -2.59 16.29 -9.01
CA GLY A 24 -2.38 15.21 -9.96
C GLY A 24 -0.96 14.70 -10.02
N THR A 25 -0.09 15.19 -9.14
CA THR A 25 1.30 14.73 -9.07
C THR A 25 1.36 13.36 -8.43
N ILE A 26 2.05 12.43 -9.10
CA ILE A 26 2.25 11.06 -8.61
C ILE A 26 3.63 10.97 -7.97
N THR A 27 3.65 10.51 -6.73
CA THR A 27 4.88 10.24 -5.99
C THR A 27 4.88 8.77 -5.61
N SER A 28 6.03 8.11 -5.68
CA SER A 28 6.12 6.68 -5.41
C SER A 28 7.43 6.32 -4.73
N GLY A 29 7.46 5.11 -4.18
CA GLY A 29 8.63 4.63 -3.50
C GLY A 29 8.38 3.29 -2.83
N THR A 30 9.27 2.94 -1.91
CA THR A 30 9.14 1.75 -1.09
C THR A 30 9.35 2.13 0.37
N ALA A 31 8.69 1.38 1.26
CA ALA A 31 8.86 1.53 2.70
C ALA A 31 9.13 0.17 3.30
N SER A 32 10.16 0.05 4.13
CA SER A 32 10.53 -1.21 4.77
C SER A 32 10.06 -1.22 6.22
N PHE A 33 9.40 -2.32 6.60
CA PHE A 33 8.90 -2.53 7.96
C PHE A 33 9.56 -3.76 8.60
N LYS A 34 10.74 -4.12 8.12
CA LYS A 34 11.44 -5.33 8.58
C LYS A 34 11.64 -5.33 10.08
N THR A 35 11.47 -6.51 10.67
CA THR A 35 11.67 -6.72 12.10
C THR A 35 13.16 -6.68 12.43
N GLY A 36 13.52 -5.97 13.49
CA GLY A 36 14.87 -6.02 14.04
C GLY A 36 15.09 -7.34 14.78
N ARG A 37 16.36 -7.67 15.00
CA ARG A 37 16.78 -8.97 15.54
C ARG A 37 16.12 -9.30 16.88
N PHE A 38 15.91 -8.31 17.73
CA PHE A 38 15.36 -8.48 19.08
C PHE A 38 13.97 -7.92 19.25
N GLU A 39 13.26 -7.69 18.13
CA GLU A 39 11.93 -7.11 18.16
C GLU A 39 10.86 -8.19 18.06
N GLY A 40 9.69 -7.91 18.63
CA GLY A 40 8.55 -8.81 18.51
C GLY A 40 7.92 -8.80 17.13
N GLY A 41 7.20 -9.87 16.80
CA GLY A 41 6.59 -10.07 15.48
C GLY A 41 5.51 -9.05 15.11
N GLY A 42 5.01 -8.30 16.08
CA GLY A 42 4.02 -7.24 15.81
C GLY A 42 4.63 -5.92 15.33
N MET A 43 5.94 -5.75 15.47
CA MET A 43 6.61 -4.48 15.14
C MET A 43 6.45 -4.06 13.68
N PRO A 44 6.54 -4.96 12.68
CA PRO A 44 6.31 -4.55 11.30
C PRO A 44 4.93 -3.93 11.09
N PHE A 45 3.90 -4.50 11.70
CA PHE A 45 2.53 -4.00 11.56
C PHE A 45 2.34 -2.67 12.28
N LEU A 46 2.97 -2.50 13.44
CA LEU A 46 2.94 -1.22 14.15
C LEU A 46 3.61 -0.12 13.34
N ARG A 47 4.78 -0.40 12.76
CA ARG A 47 5.50 0.53 11.89
C ARG A 47 4.70 0.88 10.65
N PHE A 48 4.04 -0.10 10.06
CA PHE A 48 3.18 0.09 8.90
C PHE A 48 2.03 1.05 9.23
N LYS A 49 1.34 0.85 10.34
CA LYS A 49 0.23 1.74 10.73
C LYS A 49 0.71 3.16 11.06
N ARG A 50 1.88 3.30 11.66
CA ARG A 50 2.48 4.62 11.90
C ARG A 50 2.79 5.32 10.59
N TRP A 51 3.32 4.59 9.64
CA TRP A 51 3.62 5.10 8.31
C TRP A 51 2.35 5.57 7.59
N LEU A 52 1.27 4.80 7.67
CA LEU A 52 -0.02 5.20 7.11
C LEU A 52 -0.53 6.49 7.75
N THR A 53 -0.41 6.61 9.06
CA THR A 53 -0.83 7.80 9.78
C THR A 53 0.00 9.02 9.35
N ASP A 54 1.30 8.85 9.18
CA ASP A 54 2.18 9.91 8.71
C ASP A 54 1.82 10.35 7.29
N LEU A 55 1.50 9.40 6.42
CA LEU A 55 1.03 9.70 5.07
C LEU A 55 -0.27 10.52 5.10
N LYS A 56 -1.20 10.13 5.96
CA LYS A 56 -2.47 10.84 6.11
C LYS A 56 -2.25 12.29 6.54
N VAL A 57 -1.35 12.50 7.50
CA VAL A 57 -0.99 13.85 7.95
C VAL A 57 -0.34 14.64 6.82
N THR A 58 0.60 14.05 6.11
CA THR A 58 1.34 14.71 5.03
C THR A 58 0.44 15.10 3.87
N LEU A 59 -0.47 14.20 3.48
CA LEU A 59 -1.36 14.44 2.34
C LEU A 59 -2.58 15.28 2.69
N GLY A 60 -2.89 15.41 3.97
CA GLY A 60 -4.05 16.14 4.47
C GLY A 60 -5.31 15.31 4.54
N ALA A 61 -5.70 14.65 3.46
CA ALA A 61 -6.83 13.74 3.42
C ALA A 61 -6.51 12.62 2.45
N ILE A 62 -7.15 11.47 2.62
CA ILE A 62 -7.02 10.34 1.72
C ILE A 62 -8.43 9.94 1.31
N ASP A 63 -8.71 9.96 0.02
CA ASP A 63 -10.05 9.66 -0.50
C ASP A 63 -10.27 8.16 -0.72
N ALA A 64 -9.22 7.44 -1.06
CA ALA A 64 -9.30 5.99 -1.26
C ALA A 64 -7.91 5.36 -1.21
N ILE A 65 -7.87 4.10 -0.78
CA ILE A 65 -6.65 3.28 -0.81
C ILE A 65 -6.95 2.02 -1.59
N TYR A 66 -6.07 1.69 -2.54
CA TYR A 66 -6.14 0.45 -3.31
C TYR A 66 -4.93 -0.38 -2.99
N PHE A 67 -5.10 -1.69 -2.88
CA PHE A 67 -3.98 -2.61 -2.67
C PHE A 67 -4.10 -3.80 -3.60
N GLU A 68 -2.96 -4.34 -4.00
CA GLU A 68 -2.92 -5.50 -4.88
C GLU A 68 -3.34 -6.76 -4.11
N GLU A 69 -4.34 -7.47 -4.62
CA GLU A 69 -4.75 -8.75 -4.06
C GLU A 69 -3.77 -9.83 -4.52
N VAL A 70 -3.20 -10.55 -3.55
CA VAL A 70 -2.31 -11.67 -3.84
C VAL A 70 -2.98 -12.94 -3.32
N ARG A 71 -3.34 -13.84 -4.24
CA ARG A 71 -4.06 -15.07 -3.91
C ARG A 71 -3.16 -16.29 -3.77
N ALA A 72 -1.98 -16.27 -4.40
CA ALA A 72 -1.01 -17.33 -4.34
C ALA A 72 0.30 -16.82 -3.77
N HIS A 73 0.81 -17.52 -2.77
CA HIS A 73 2.05 -17.15 -2.08
C HIS A 73 3.05 -18.30 -2.11
N LYS A 74 4.34 -17.97 -2.05
CA LYS A 74 5.41 -18.96 -1.91
C LYS A 74 5.56 -19.31 -0.43
N GLY A 75 4.68 -20.17 0.07
CA GLY A 75 4.77 -20.68 1.42
C GLY A 75 3.87 -19.99 2.42
N VAL A 76 3.80 -20.60 3.60
CA VAL A 76 2.88 -20.19 4.69
C VAL A 76 3.28 -18.85 5.28
N ASP A 77 4.59 -18.62 5.47
CA ASP A 77 5.07 -17.37 6.08
C ASP A 77 4.72 -16.16 5.23
N ALA A 78 4.89 -16.26 3.91
CA ALA A 78 4.55 -15.17 3.01
C ALA A 78 3.05 -14.87 3.05
N ALA A 79 2.22 -15.94 3.08
CA ALA A 79 0.77 -15.78 3.18
C ALA A 79 0.36 -15.11 4.50
N HIS A 80 0.96 -15.52 5.62
CA HIS A 80 0.66 -14.93 6.92
C HIS A 80 1.05 -13.47 7.01
N LYS A 81 2.23 -13.11 6.49
CA LYS A 81 2.68 -11.71 6.47
C LYS A 81 1.76 -10.83 5.63
N TYR A 82 1.42 -11.29 4.43
CA TYR A 82 0.51 -10.56 3.56
C TYR A 82 -0.85 -10.37 4.25
N GLY A 83 -1.42 -11.45 4.80
CA GLY A 83 -2.69 -11.39 5.53
C GLY A 83 -2.64 -10.43 6.70
N GLY A 84 -1.52 -10.38 7.42
CA GLY A 84 -1.31 -9.44 8.52
C GLY A 84 -1.34 -7.99 8.03
N PHE A 85 -0.63 -7.68 6.96
CA PHE A 85 -0.65 -6.33 6.40
C PHE A 85 -2.03 -5.94 5.88
N VAL A 86 -2.74 -6.84 5.21
CA VAL A 86 -4.11 -6.58 4.76
C VAL A 86 -5.03 -6.30 5.95
N ALA A 87 -4.96 -7.14 7.00
CA ALA A 87 -5.81 -6.97 8.18
C ALA A 87 -5.56 -5.62 8.85
N HIS A 88 -4.30 -5.25 9.03
CA HIS A 88 -3.96 -3.97 9.66
C HIS A 88 -4.30 -2.79 8.78
N LEU A 89 -4.12 -2.89 7.46
CA LEU A 89 -4.52 -1.85 6.53
C LEU A 89 -6.02 -1.60 6.58
N THR A 90 -6.81 -2.67 6.42
CA THR A 90 -8.27 -2.53 6.36
C THR A 90 -8.84 -2.05 7.68
N SER A 91 -8.30 -2.51 8.80
CA SER A 91 -8.69 -2.04 10.13
C SER A 91 -8.38 -0.55 10.30
N TRP A 92 -7.20 -0.13 9.87
CA TRP A 92 -6.79 1.28 9.92
C TRP A 92 -7.71 2.15 9.05
N CYS A 93 -8.05 1.67 7.84
CA CYS A 93 -8.96 2.37 6.94
C CYS A 93 -10.37 2.51 7.56
N GLU A 94 -10.87 1.46 8.19
CA GLU A 94 -12.17 1.52 8.87
C GLU A 94 -12.15 2.55 10.00
N HIS A 95 -11.09 2.55 10.79
CA HIS A 95 -10.94 3.51 11.89
C HIS A 95 -10.97 4.96 11.40
N HIS A 96 -10.33 5.23 10.27
CA HIS A 96 -10.25 6.58 9.69
C HIS A 96 -11.34 6.87 8.67
N GLN A 97 -12.27 5.93 8.45
CA GLN A 97 -13.37 6.07 7.49
C GLN A 97 -12.88 6.36 6.07
N ILE A 98 -11.82 5.64 5.66
CA ILE A 98 -11.25 5.76 4.32
C ILE A 98 -11.70 4.55 3.49
N PRO A 99 -12.32 4.77 2.33
CA PRO A 99 -12.65 3.66 1.41
C PRO A 99 -11.40 2.94 0.95
N TYR A 100 -11.50 1.61 0.84
CA TYR A 100 -10.39 0.79 0.37
C TYR A 100 -10.92 -0.34 -0.50
N SER A 101 -10.06 -0.87 -1.37
CA SER A 101 -10.42 -2.00 -2.23
C SER A 101 -9.18 -2.78 -2.61
N GLY A 102 -9.29 -4.11 -2.56
CA GLY A 102 -8.30 -4.99 -3.15
C GLY A 102 -8.52 -5.10 -4.65
N ILE A 103 -7.45 -5.09 -5.40
CA ILE A 103 -7.48 -5.12 -6.86
C ILE A 103 -6.69 -6.32 -7.36
N PRO A 104 -7.17 -7.05 -8.39
CA PRO A 104 -6.43 -8.19 -8.94
C PRO A 104 -5.02 -7.81 -9.40
N VAL A 105 -4.12 -8.79 -9.34
CA VAL A 105 -2.74 -8.62 -9.82
C VAL A 105 -2.74 -8.06 -11.24
N GLY A 106 -1.93 -7.01 -11.46
CA GLY A 106 -1.82 -6.35 -12.75
C GLY A 106 -2.71 -5.14 -12.90
N THR A 107 -3.83 -5.06 -12.16
CA THR A 107 -4.75 -3.93 -12.28
C THR A 107 -4.13 -2.64 -11.74
N ILE A 108 -3.41 -2.70 -10.63
CA ILE A 108 -2.70 -1.53 -10.09
C ILE A 108 -1.64 -1.06 -11.09
N LYS A 109 -0.89 -1.99 -11.66
CA LYS A 109 0.10 -1.67 -12.70
C LYS A 109 -0.55 -0.97 -13.87
N LYS A 110 -1.68 -1.49 -14.33
CA LYS A 110 -2.42 -0.90 -15.46
C LYS A 110 -2.89 0.51 -15.13
N HIS A 111 -3.40 0.75 -13.92
CA HIS A 111 -3.87 2.07 -13.52
C HIS A 111 -2.74 3.08 -13.39
N ILE A 112 -1.59 2.67 -12.87
CA ILE A 112 -0.47 3.59 -12.63
C ILE A 112 0.31 3.85 -13.91
N THR A 113 0.57 2.80 -14.73
CA THR A 113 1.43 2.92 -15.92
C THR A 113 0.67 2.89 -17.23
N GLY A 114 -0.61 2.52 -17.21
CA GLY A 114 -1.41 2.28 -18.42
C GLY A 114 -1.08 0.97 -19.13
N LYS A 115 -0.20 0.14 -18.56
CA LYS A 115 0.23 -1.13 -19.16
C LYS A 115 0.17 -2.24 -18.11
N GLY A 116 -0.62 -3.28 -18.39
CA GLY A 116 -0.82 -4.39 -17.45
C GLY A 116 0.42 -5.22 -17.16
N ASN A 117 1.41 -5.22 -18.04
CA ASN A 117 2.65 -5.98 -17.89
C ASN A 117 3.88 -5.09 -17.75
N ALA A 118 3.71 -3.87 -17.28
CA ALA A 118 4.81 -2.95 -17.11
C ALA A 118 5.84 -3.49 -16.10
N PRO A 119 7.14 -3.19 -16.28
CA PRO A 119 8.15 -3.53 -15.29
C PRO A 119 7.84 -2.91 -13.93
N LYS A 120 8.32 -3.55 -12.86
CA LYS A 120 8.05 -3.08 -11.50
C LYS A 120 8.50 -1.64 -11.29
N GLU A 121 9.63 -1.26 -11.84
CA GLU A 121 10.15 0.09 -11.76
C GLU A 121 9.18 1.10 -12.38
N SER A 122 8.54 0.75 -13.50
CA SER A 122 7.55 1.62 -14.12
C SER A 122 6.31 1.79 -13.23
N VAL A 123 5.91 0.76 -12.51
CA VAL A 123 4.80 0.85 -11.56
C VAL A 123 5.12 1.81 -10.44
N ILE A 124 6.33 1.72 -9.90
CA ILE A 124 6.79 2.56 -8.81
C ILE A 124 7.05 4.00 -9.28
N MET A 125 7.59 4.15 -10.47
CA MET A 125 8.02 5.45 -11.00
C MET A 125 6.88 6.23 -11.70
N ALA A 126 5.80 5.57 -12.02
CA ALA A 126 4.70 6.21 -12.70
C ALA A 126 3.87 7.06 -11.75
#